data_ee4efba629da3fa93d5a94b4c5725e84
#
_entry.id   ee4efba629da3fa93d5a94b4c5725e84
#
_cell.length_a   1.000
_cell.length_b   1.000
_cell.length_c   1.000
_cell.angle_alpha   90.00
_cell.angle_beta   90.00
_cell.angle_gamma   90.00
#
_symmetry.space_group_name_H-M   'P 1'
#
loop_
_entity.id
_entity.type
_entity.pdbx_description
1 polymer ?
#
loop_
_entity_poly.entity_id
_entity_poly.type
_entity_poly.pdbx_seq_one_letter_code
_entity_poly.pdbx_strand_id
1 'polypeptide(L)'
;SALNYYLDCPLKFYYRYVAGLSAPDEVSAEIDSATFGSIFHYAAEHIYKDLTTHGKVINKEALETLLRNEVKLQDYVDTAFKKLFFNVPQNEKPEYNGVQLINSAVIARYLKQLLQNDLRYAPFTFIASEMEVDEPIDIQTPKGVIKSRIGGIIDRMDSKDGTLRIVDYKTGGDA
;
A
#
# COMPACT_ATOMS: atom_id res chain seq x y z
N SER A 1 4.10 13.13 -2.68
CA SER A 1 5.39 12.78 -3.30
C SER A 1 6.43 13.88 -3.10
N ALA A 2 7.73 13.58 -3.23
CA ALA A 2 8.82 14.55 -3.13
C ALA A 2 8.65 15.70 -4.14
N LEU A 3 8.20 15.37 -5.35
CA LEU A 3 7.94 16.36 -6.40
C LEU A 3 6.85 17.35 -5.99
N ASN A 4 5.76 16.88 -5.39
CA ASN A 4 4.68 17.78 -4.92
C ASN A 4 5.19 18.73 -3.84
N TYR A 5 6.02 18.26 -2.91
CA TYR A 5 6.66 19.12 -1.90
C TYR A 5 7.53 20.21 -2.53
N TYR A 6 8.28 19.87 -3.58
CA TYR A 6 9.12 20.83 -4.29
C TYR A 6 8.29 21.89 -5.03
N LEU A 7 7.20 21.48 -5.70
CA LEU A 7 6.31 22.37 -6.42
C LEU A 7 5.51 23.29 -5.47
N ASP A 8 5.08 22.75 -4.31
CA ASP A 8 4.37 23.52 -3.29
C ASP A 8 5.29 24.56 -2.62
N CYS A 9 6.47 24.13 -2.15
CA CYS A 9 7.43 25.00 -1.50
C CYS A 9 8.86 24.38 -1.53
N PRO A 10 9.81 24.99 -2.29
CA PRO A 10 11.19 24.48 -2.34
C PRO A 10 11.89 24.41 -0.98
N LEU A 11 11.56 25.32 -0.05
CA LEU A 11 12.13 25.32 1.31
C LEU A 11 11.61 24.15 2.13
N LYS A 12 10.32 23.81 2.01
CA LYS A 12 9.70 22.65 2.64
C LYS A 12 10.30 21.34 2.12
N PHE A 13 10.54 21.27 0.79
CA PHE A 13 11.26 20.17 0.17
C PHE A 13 12.69 20.05 0.72
N TYR A 14 13.43 21.16 0.78
CA TYR A 14 14.80 21.16 1.31
C TYR A 14 14.87 20.60 2.73
N TYR A 15 14.05 21.12 3.64
CA TYR A 15 14.07 20.63 5.02
C TYR A 15 13.72 19.15 5.12
N ARG A 16 12.72 18.68 4.39
CA ARG A 16 12.27 17.29 4.50
C ARG A 16 13.18 16.29 3.81
N TYR A 17 13.63 16.58 2.57
CA TYR A 17 14.33 15.62 1.71
C TYR A 17 15.84 15.82 1.61
N VAL A 18 16.34 17.01 1.89
CA VAL A 18 17.77 17.31 1.84
C VAL A 18 18.35 17.38 3.25
N ALA A 19 17.72 18.13 4.14
CA ALA A 19 18.16 18.26 5.53
C ALA A 19 17.67 17.15 6.46
N GLY A 20 16.74 16.28 6.00
CA GLY A 20 16.24 15.14 6.76
C GLY A 20 15.42 15.52 8.01
N LEU A 21 14.87 16.74 8.05
CA LEU A 21 14.06 17.20 9.19
C LEU A 21 12.62 16.71 9.00
N SER A 22 12.11 15.98 9.98
CA SER A 22 10.69 15.64 10.12
C SER A 22 10.14 16.23 11.40
N ALA A 23 8.85 16.55 11.39
CA ALA A 23 8.16 16.83 12.65
C ALA A 23 8.21 15.58 13.54
N PRO A 24 8.32 15.74 14.87
CA PRO A 24 8.21 14.60 15.78
C PRO A 24 6.88 13.88 15.51
N ASP A 25 6.91 12.54 15.50
CA ASP A 25 5.69 11.76 15.44
C ASP A 25 4.89 12.02 16.73
N GLU A 26 3.73 12.65 16.60
CA GLU A 26 2.78 12.73 17.69
C GLU A 26 2.23 11.32 17.90
N VAL A 27 2.41 10.78 19.13
CA VAL A 27 1.80 9.52 19.52
C VAL A 27 0.30 9.77 19.66
N SER A 28 -0.41 9.63 18.57
CA SER A 28 -1.87 9.70 18.55
C SER A 28 -2.47 8.35 18.89
N ALA A 29 -3.44 8.33 19.77
CA ALA A 29 -4.29 7.14 20.00
C ALA A 29 -5.24 6.88 18.82
N GLU A 30 -5.35 7.84 17.89
CA GLU A 30 -6.18 7.80 16.72
C GLU A 30 -5.33 7.46 15.48
N ILE A 31 -5.92 6.72 14.57
CA ILE A 31 -5.30 6.33 13.31
C ILE A 31 -5.47 7.49 12.33
N ASP A 32 -4.36 8.08 11.91
CA ASP A 32 -4.35 9.07 10.85
C ASP A 32 -4.53 8.44 9.47
N SER A 33 -4.79 9.27 8.45
CA SER A 33 -5.02 8.79 7.08
C SER A 33 -3.80 8.08 6.47
N ALA A 34 -2.59 8.46 6.85
CA ALA A 34 -1.36 7.83 6.36
C ALA A 34 -1.17 6.44 6.97
N THR A 35 -1.38 6.31 8.27
CA THR A 35 -1.35 5.02 8.98
C THR A 35 -2.44 4.09 8.49
N PHE A 36 -3.67 4.61 8.28
CA PHE A 36 -4.78 3.85 7.69
C PHE A 36 -4.40 3.29 6.32
N GLY A 37 -3.82 4.12 5.43
CA GLY A 37 -3.32 3.71 4.13
C GLY A 37 -2.26 2.63 4.25
N SER A 38 -1.26 2.83 5.10
CA SER A 38 -0.17 1.86 5.30
C SER A 38 -0.67 0.50 5.80
N ILE A 39 -1.66 0.47 6.69
CA ILE A 39 -2.28 -0.77 7.18
C ILE A 39 -3.00 -1.49 6.03
N PHE A 40 -3.75 -0.76 5.20
CA PHE A 40 -4.43 -1.33 4.03
C PHE A 40 -3.43 -1.92 3.04
N HIS A 41 -2.38 -1.18 2.65
CA HIS A 41 -1.34 -1.63 1.72
C HIS A 41 -0.64 -2.88 2.24
N TYR A 42 -0.23 -2.89 3.50
CA TYR A 42 0.42 -4.05 4.13
C TYR A 42 -0.47 -5.29 4.12
N ALA A 43 -1.75 -5.14 4.47
CA ALA A 43 -2.69 -6.26 4.45
C ALA A 43 -2.93 -6.77 3.02
N ALA A 44 -3.10 -5.86 2.04
CA ALA A 44 -3.23 -6.22 0.63
C ALA A 44 -2.00 -6.97 0.10
N GLU A 45 -0.80 -6.48 0.38
CA GLU A 45 0.45 -7.14 0.01
C GLU A 45 0.51 -8.58 0.52
N HIS A 46 0.18 -8.81 1.79
CA HIS A 46 0.20 -10.14 2.40
C HIS A 46 -0.86 -11.08 1.79
N ILE A 47 -2.03 -10.56 1.45
CA ILE A 47 -3.06 -11.32 0.73
C ILE A 47 -2.50 -11.83 -0.61
N TYR A 48 -1.88 -10.96 -1.42
CA TYR A 48 -1.35 -11.38 -2.73
C TYR A 48 -0.12 -12.28 -2.61
N LYS A 49 0.73 -12.09 -1.61
CA LYS A 49 1.82 -13.01 -1.31
C LYS A 49 1.30 -14.42 -1.00
N ASP A 50 0.27 -14.52 -0.17
CA ASP A 50 -0.34 -15.81 0.18
C ASP A 50 -1.02 -16.47 -1.02
N LEU A 51 -1.80 -15.70 -1.80
CA LEU A 51 -2.47 -16.20 -3.01
C LEU A 51 -1.49 -16.74 -4.05
N THR A 52 -0.24 -16.27 -4.03
CA THR A 52 0.81 -16.62 -5.00
C THR A 52 1.86 -17.59 -4.47
N THR A 53 1.68 -18.13 -3.26
CA THR A 53 2.62 -19.09 -2.64
C THR A 53 2.85 -20.35 -3.51
N HIS A 54 1.82 -20.81 -4.20
CA HIS A 54 1.86 -22.02 -5.04
C HIS A 54 1.88 -21.73 -6.55
N GLY A 55 2.01 -20.47 -6.95
CA GLY A 55 2.07 -20.08 -8.35
C GLY A 55 1.59 -18.65 -8.55
N LYS A 56 2.07 -18.01 -9.61
CA LYS A 56 1.80 -16.58 -9.86
C LYS A 56 0.42 -16.30 -10.47
N VAL A 57 -0.30 -17.32 -10.94
CA VAL A 57 -1.62 -17.13 -11.54
C VAL A 57 -2.67 -17.13 -10.45
N ILE A 58 -3.38 -16.01 -10.34
CA ILE A 58 -4.52 -15.85 -9.43
C ILE A 58 -5.79 -16.16 -10.22
N ASN A 59 -6.48 -17.22 -9.84
CA ASN A 59 -7.72 -17.70 -10.45
C ASN A 59 -8.95 -17.29 -9.62
N LYS A 60 -10.14 -17.49 -10.20
CA LYS A 60 -11.40 -17.13 -9.55
C LYS A 60 -11.65 -17.91 -8.27
N GLU A 61 -11.35 -19.21 -8.27
CA GLU A 61 -11.61 -20.12 -7.15
C GLU A 61 -10.84 -19.70 -5.90
N ALA A 62 -9.57 -19.27 -6.07
CA ALA A 62 -8.75 -18.79 -4.96
C ALA A 62 -9.33 -17.51 -4.34
N LEU A 63 -9.76 -16.56 -5.19
CA LEU A 63 -10.38 -15.31 -4.74
C LEU A 63 -11.74 -15.54 -4.08
N GLU A 64 -12.58 -16.41 -4.63
CA GLU A 64 -13.87 -16.76 -4.03
C GLU A 64 -13.71 -17.46 -2.68
N THR A 65 -12.74 -18.36 -2.57
CA THR A 65 -12.42 -19.05 -1.31
C THR A 65 -12.02 -18.04 -0.23
N LEU A 66 -11.16 -17.08 -0.57
CA LEU A 66 -10.75 -16.05 0.36
C LEU A 66 -11.90 -15.11 0.72
N LEU A 67 -12.72 -14.69 -0.26
CA LEU A 67 -13.87 -13.81 -0.02
C LEU A 67 -14.92 -14.41 0.91
N ARG A 68 -15.06 -15.75 0.95
CA ARG A 68 -15.94 -16.47 1.87
C ARG A 68 -15.36 -16.62 3.28
N ASN A 69 -14.06 -16.40 3.44
CA ASN A 69 -13.37 -16.56 4.73
C ASN A 69 -13.12 -15.20 5.40
N GLU A 70 -14.17 -14.67 6.04
CA GLU A 70 -14.09 -13.37 6.72
C GLU A 70 -13.08 -13.37 7.88
N VAL A 71 -12.89 -14.50 8.55
CA VAL A 71 -11.91 -14.63 9.62
C VAL A 71 -10.50 -14.42 9.07
N LYS A 72 -10.18 -15.07 7.93
CA LYS A 72 -8.86 -14.91 7.31
C LYS A 72 -8.62 -13.49 6.80
N LEU A 73 -9.65 -12.81 6.28
CA LEU A 73 -9.55 -11.41 5.89
C LEU A 73 -9.27 -10.51 7.09
N GLN A 74 -9.95 -10.76 8.21
CA GLN A 74 -9.70 -10.02 9.45
C GLN A 74 -8.29 -10.28 10.00
N ASP A 75 -7.77 -11.50 9.90
CA ASP A 75 -6.42 -11.85 10.34
C ASP A 75 -5.33 -11.05 9.60
N TYR A 76 -5.51 -10.77 8.29
CA TYR A 76 -4.58 -9.89 7.56
C TYR A 76 -4.60 -8.46 8.10
N VAL A 77 -5.79 -7.95 8.41
CA VAL A 77 -5.95 -6.61 8.99
C VAL A 77 -5.31 -6.56 10.39
N ASP A 78 -5.60 -7.54 11.24
CA ASP A 78 -5.04 -7.62 12.59
C ASP A 78 -3.52 -7.74 12.57
N THR A 79 -2.97 -8.49 11.61
CA THR A 79 -1.52 -8.62 11.40
C THR A 79 -0.90 -7.27 11.03
N ALA A 80 -1.54 -6.51 10.14
CA ALA A 80 -1.10 -5.19 9.75
C ALA A 80 -1.17 -4.19 10.91
N PHE A 81 -2.26 -4.20 11.69
CA PHE A 81 -2.40 -3.37 12.89
C PHE A 81 -1.32 -3.66 13.92
N LYS A 82 -1.06 -4.94 14.22
CA LYS A 82 0.01 -5.34 15.14
C LYS A 82 1.36 -4.78 14.72
N LYS A 83 1.66 -4.88 13.41
CA LYS A 83 2.96 -4.47 12.87
C LYS A 83 3.13 -2.96 12.80
N LEU A 84 2.11 -2.23 12.35
CA LEU A 84 2.26 -0.84 11.92
C LEU A 84 1.69 0.17 12.92
N PHE A 85 0.79 -0.26 13.80
CA PHE A 85 0.15 0.63 14.75
C PHE A 85 0.49 0.28 16.20
N PHE A 86 0.23 -0.96 16.61
CA PHE A 86 0.48 -1.38 18.01
C PHE A 86 1.95 -1.69 18.28
N ASN A 87 2.71 -2.05 17.22
CA ASN A 87 4.11 -2.49 17.33
C ASN A 87 4.29 -3.62 18.36
N VAL A 88 3.36 -4.58 18.36
CA VAL A 88 3.36 -5.75 19.26
C VAL A 88 3.70 -7.04 18.50
N PRO A 89 4.20 -8.08 19.20
CA PRO A 89 4.48 -9.39 18.60
C PRO A 89 3.24 -10.00 17.94
N GLN A 90 3.45 -10.81 16.89
CA GLN A 90 2.36 -11.43 16.13
C GLN A 90 1.52 -12.44 16.92
N ASN A 91 2.06 -13.01 17.99
CA ASN A 91 1.35 -13.94 18.89
C ASN A 91 0.40 -13.24 19.90
N GLU A 92 0.47 -11.94 20.02
CA GLU A 92 -0.45 -11.17 20.86
C GLU A 92 -1.70 -10.79 20.08
N LYS A 93 -2.86 -10.72 20.77
CA LYS A 93 -4.08 -10.19 20.17
C LYS A 93 -4.10 -8.67 20.32
N PRO A 94 -4.41 -7.91 19.23
CA PRO A 94 -4.53 -6.48 19.37
C PRO A 94 -5.77 -6.13 20.22
N GLU A 95 -5.58 -5.22 21.17
CA GLU A 95 -6.68 -4.67 21.94
C GLU A 95 -7.15 -3.36 21.29
N TYR A 96 -8.18 -3.45 20.50
CA TYR A 96 -8.77 -2.31 19.79
C TYR A 96 -9.64 -1.45 20.73
N ASN A 97 -9.45 -0.14 20.67
CA ASN A 97 -10.49 0.78 21.16
C ASN A 97 -11.63 0.91 20.11
N GLY A 98 -12.70 1.63 20.46
CA GLY A 98 -13.88 1.73 19.59
C GLY A 98 -13.59 2.32 18.20
N VAL A 99 -12.74 3.33 18.10
CA VAL A 99 -12.35 3.97 16.82
C VAL A 99 -11.48 3.03 15.99
N GLN A 100 -10.52 2.38 16.61
CA GLN A 100 -9.64 1.41 15.96
C GLN A 100 -10.42 0.20 15.43
N LEU A 101 -11.44 -0.26 16.16
CA LEU A 101 -12.31 -1.35 15.73
C LEU A 101 -13.10 -0.95 14.47
N ILE A 102 -13.62 0.29 14.41
CA ILE A 102 -14.29 0.81 13.22
C ILE A 102 -13.32 0.87 12.05
N ASN A 103 -12.10 1.41 12.25
CA ASN A 103 -11.09 1.47 11.19
C ASN A 103 -10.70 0.09 10.68
N SER A 104 -10.53 -0.89 11.57
CA SER A 104 -10.25 -2.28 11.21
C SER A 104 -11.38 -2.86 10.31
N ALA A 105 -12.63 -2.65 10.71
CA ALA A 105 -13.78 -3.11 9.92
C ALA A 105 -13.87 -2.42 8.54
N VAL A 106 -13.56 -1.13 8.45
CA VAL A 106 -13.52 -0.38 7.18
C VAL A 106 -12.41 -0.90 6.27
N ILE A 107 -11.21 -1.15 6.82
CA ILE A 107 -10.10 -1.71 6.05
C ILE A 107 -10.45 -3.11 5.53
N ALA A 108 -11.02 -3.98 6.36
CA ALA A 108 -11.48 -5.29 5.93
C ALA A 108 -12.52 -5.21 4.80
N ARG A 109 -13.44 -4.23 4.86
CA ARG A 109 -14.39 -3.97 3.79
C ARG A 109 -13.72 -3.50 2.50
N TYR A 110 -12.71 -2.64 2.57
CA TYR A 110 -11.96 -2.20 1.39
C TYR A 110 -11.16 -3.34 0.75
N LEU A 111 -10.54 -4.20 1.55
CA LEU A 111 -9.89 -5.42 1.05
C LEU A 111 -10.90 -6.34 0.33
N LYS A 112 -12.09 -6.51 0.90
CA LYS A 112 -13.16 -7.27 0.27
C LYS A 112 -13.59 -6.68 -1.08
N GLN A 113 -13.71 -5.36 -1.18
CA GLN A 113 -14.01 -4.67 -2.45
C GLN A 113 -12.89 -4.84 -3.47
N LEU A 114 -11.62 -4.73 -3.05
CA LEU A 114 -10.45 -4.97 -3.89
C LEU A 114 -10.50 -6.38 -4.50
N LEU A 115 -10.70 -7.41 -3.66
CA LEU A 115 -10.78 -8.80 -4.10
C LEU A 115 -11.99 -9.07 -5.00
N GLN A 116 -13.13 -8.40 -4.77
CA GLN A 116 -14.30 -8.48 -5.64
C GLN A 116 -14.05 -7.89 -7.04
N ASN A 117 -13.29 -6.80 -7.11
CA ASN A 117 -12.86 -6.23 -8.39
C ASN A 117 -11.91 -7.17 -9.12
N ASP A 118 -10.97 -7.77 -8.40
CA ASP A 118 -10.06 -8.73 -8.98
C ASP A 118 -10.76 -10.04 -9.40
N LEU A 119 -11.78 -10.46 -8.69
CA LEU A 119 -12.61 -11.61 -9.11
C LEU A 119 -13.26 -11.39 -10.48
N ARG A 120 -13.66 -10.17 -10.81
CA ARG A 120 -14.18 -9.81 -12.14
C ARG A 120 -13.09 -9.82 -13.21
N TYR A 121 -11.86 -9.50 -12.82
CA TYR A 121 -10.70 -9.44 -13.70
C TYR A 121 -10.02 -10.80 -13.89
N ALA A 122 -10.10 -11.69 -12.90
CA ALA A 122 -9.44 -13.00 -12.91
C ALA A 122 -9.84 -13.90 -14.11
N PRO A 123 -8.93 -14.79 -14.61
CA PRO A 123 -7.60 -15.03 -14.08
C PRO A 123 -6.58 -13.98 -14.54
N PHE A 124 -5.54 -13.76 -13.74
CA PHE A 124 -4.42 -12.89 -14.09
C PHE A 124 -3.13 -13.38 -13.43
N THR A 125 -1.99 -12.96 -13.96
CA THR A 125 -0.67 -13.31 -13.42
C THR A 125 -0.16 -12.18 -12.55
N PHE A 126 0.00 -12.43 -11.26
CA PHE A 126 0.64 -11.50 -10.33
C PHE A 126 2.14 -11.40 -10.65
N ILE A 127 2.67 -10.19 -10.66
CA ILE A 127 4.09 -9.92 -10.94
C ILE A 127 4.81 -9.50 -9.66
N ALA A 128 4.34 -8.42 -9.02
CA ALA A 128 4.94 -7.87 -7.82
C ALA A 128 3.94 -7.01 -7.02
N SER A 129 4.23 -6.81 -5.74
CA SER A 129 3.62 -5.78 -4.88
C SER A 129 4.70 -5.01 -4.15
N GLU A 130 4.39 -3.76 -3.76
CA GLU A 130 5.28 -2.83 -3.05
C GLU A 130 6.68 -2.78 -3.70
N MET A 131 6.69 -2.72 -5.05
CA MET A 131 7.92 -2.78 -5.82
C MET A 131 8.55 -1.39 -5.94
N GLU A 132 9.74 -1.23 -5.37
CA GLU A 132 10.56 -0.04 -5.61
C GLU A 132 11.01 0.02 -7.06
N VAL A 133 10.80 1.19 -7.68
CA VAL A 133 11.35 1.53 -8.99
C VAL A 133 12.16 2.81 -8.85
N ASP A 134 13.31 2.85 -9.53
CA ASP A 134 14.23 3.97 -9.47
C ASP A 134 14.99 4.06 -10.82
N GLU A 135 14.61 5.03 -11.65
CA GLU A 135 15.11 5.19 -13.01
C GLU A 135 15.93 6.47 -13.16
N PRO A 136 17.09 6.42 -13.81
CA PRO A 136 17.87 7.60 -14.12
C PRO A 136 17.17 8.45 -15.17
N ILE A 137 17.16 9.75 -14.97
CA ILE A 137 16.64 10.73 -15.93
C ILE A 137 17.65 11.86 -16.18
N ASP A 138 17.69 12.34 -17.40
CA ASP A 138 18.48 13.50 -17.79
C ASP A 138 17.56 14.72 -17.94
N ILE A 139 17.78 15.72 -17.07
CA ILE A 139 17.00 16.96 -17.06
C ILE A 139 17.78 18.02 -17.84
N GLN A 140 17.23 18.44 -18.98
CA GLN A 140 17.82 19.51 -19.79
C GLN A 140 17.59 20.88 -19.11
N THR A 141 18.65 21.63 -18.86
CA THR A 141 18.57 22.97 -18.30
C THR A 141 19.37 23.97 -19.16
N PRO A 142 19.12 25.27 -19.02
CA PRO A 142 19.94 26.29 -19.72
C PRO A 142 21.43 26.26 -19.38
N LYS A 143 21.80 25.60 -18.27
CA LYS A 143 23.20 25.47 -17.79
C LYS A 143 23.82 24.11 -18.14
N GLY A 144 23.10 23.25 -18.86
CA GLY A 144 23.52 21.89 -19.22
C GLY A 144 22.57 20.80 -18.70
N VAL A 145 23.01 19.55 -18.86
CA VAL A 145 22.25 18.37 -18.44
C VAL A 145 22.52 18.09 -16.98
N ILE A 146 21.44 17.97 -16.19
CA ILE A 146 21.49 17.50 -14.81
C ILE A 146 21.03 16.05 -14.81
N LYS A 147 21.89 15.14 -14.34
CA LYS A 147 21.53 13.75 -14.10
C LYS A 147 20.78 13.65 -12.78
N SER A 148 19.59 13.09 -12.82
CA SER A 148 18.75 12.86 -11.64
C SER A 148 18.17 11.44 -11.68
N ARG A 149 17.44 11.07 -10.65
CA ARG A 149 16.69 9.81 -10.58
C ARG A 149 15.24 10.11 -10.23
N ILE A 150 14.33 9.36 -10.84
CA ILE A 150 12.92 9.39 -10.48
C ILE A 150 12.52 8.00 -10.02
N GLY A 151 11.89 7.94 -8.88
CA GLY A 151 11.51 6.67 -8.29
C GLY A 151 10.23 6.76 -7.49
N GLY A 152 9.74 5.59 -7.12
CA GLY A 152 8.55 5.45 -6.29
C GLY A 152 8.28 3.97 -6.00
N ILE A 153 7.17 3.71 -5.35
CA ILE A 153 6.72 2.37 -5.03
C ILE A 153 5.48 2.09 -5.89
N ILE A 154 5.47 0.94 -6.56
CA ILE A 154 4.31 0.42 -7.27
C ILE A 154 3.58 -0.52 -6.32
N ASP A 155 2.35 -0.16 -5.92
CA ASP A 155 1.58 -0.95 -4.95
C ASP A 155 1.33 -2.37 -5.44
N ARG A 156 0.94 -2.53 -6.74
CA ARG A 156 0.82 -3.85 -7.36
C ARG A 156 1.00 -3.79 -8.88
N MET A 157 1.63 -4.82 -9.40
CA MET A 157 1.79 -5.08 -10.82
C MET A 157 1.31 -6.48 -11.16
N ASP A 158 0.48 -6.60 -12.19
CA ASP A 158 0.01 -7.87 -12.72
C ASP A 158 -0.14 -7.83 -14.24
N SER A 159 -0.38 -8.98 -14.87
CA SER A 159 -0.59 -9.07 -16.32
C SER A 159 -1.73 -10.02 -16.65
N LYS A 160 -2.44 -9.70 -17.74
CA LYS A 160 -3.45 -10.55 -18.33
C LYS A 160 -3.45 -10.40 -19.85
N ASP A 161 -3.50 -11.50 -20.56
CA ASP A 161 -3.57 -11.54 -22.03
C ASP A 161 -2.48 -10.68 -22.72
N GLY A 162 -1.25 -10.70 -22.15
CA GLY A 162 -0.12 -9.92 -22.64
C GLY A 162 -0.13 -8.43 -22.27
N THR A 163 -1.16 -7.97 -21.57
CA THR A 163 -1.27 -6.58 -21.09
C THR A 163 -0.80 -6.46 -19.66
N LEU A 164 0.14 -5.54 -19.41
CA LEU A 164 0.59 -5.17 -18.06
C LEU A 164 -0.40 -4.21 -17.42
N ARG A 165 -0.76 -4.45 -16.15
CA ARG A 165 -1.56 -3.55 -15.33
C ARG A 165 -0.76 -3.12 -14.11
N ILE A 166 -0.69 -1.80 -13.89
CA ILE A 166 -0.17 -1.18 -12.68
C ILE A 166 -1.36 -0.70 -11.87
N VAL A 167 -1.42 -1.10 -10.61
CA VAL A 167 -2.50 -0.76 -9.67
C VAL A 167 -1.90 0.07 -8.55
N ASP A 168 -2.53 1.20 -8.28
CA ASP A 168 -2.21 2.10 -7.18
C ASP A 168 -3.45 2.16 -6.27
N TYR A 169 -3.25 1.95 -4.97
CA TYR A 169 -4.33 1.94 -3.99
C TYR A 169 -4.50 3.31 -3.36
N LYS A 170 -5.71 3.87 -3.44
CA LYS A 170 -6.05 5.12 -2.80
C LYS A 170 -7.12 4.91 -1.74
N THR A 171 -6.76 5.10 -0.48
CA THR A 171 -7.65 4.96 0.68
C THR A 171 -8.12 6.31 1.21
N GLY A 172 -7.50 7.42 0.80
CA GLY A 172 -7.89 8.78 1.13
C GLY A 172 -8.84 9.37 0.08
N GLY A 173 -9.87 10.07 0.54
CA GLY A 173 -10.74 10.82 -0.34
C GLY A 173 -10.18 12.23 -0.55
N ASP A 174 -9.42 12.43 -1.64
CA ASP A 174 -9.31 13.73 -2.27
C ASP A 174 -9.44 13.52 -3.77
N ALA A 175 -10.52 14.06 -4.25
CA ALA A 175 -10.76 14.28 -5.65
C ALA A 175 -9.94 15.45 -6.14
#